data_6875badd6f9efbd3f9f404eed3c1b84a
#
_entry.id   6875badd6f9efbd3f9f404eed3c1b84a
#
_cell.length_a   1.000
_cell.length_b   1.000
_cell.length_c   1.000
_cell.angle_alpha   90.00
_cell.angle_beta   90.00
_cell.angle_gamma   90.00
#
_symmetry.space_group_name_H-M   'P 1'
#
loop_
_entity.id
_entity.type
_entity.pdbx_description
1 polymer ?
#
loop_
_entity_poly.entity_id
_entity_poly.type
_entity_poly.pdbx_seq_one_letter_code
_entity_poly.pdbx_strand_id
1 'polypeptide(L)'
;ERVLVTTLTKAMAEDLTHYLEGFDVKVRYMHHDIDTIERMEIIRDLRLGEFDVLVGINLLREGLDIPEVSLVAILDADKEGFLRSETSLVQTIGRAARNEHGEVIMYADSVTPSMEKAITETVRRREIQEKYNTEHGITPKTIKKDVHQIIEITSKEKLDGKKKHLSKKERQLMIAELTKEMKEAAKLLEFEHAAYLRDQIAELEGKK
;
A
#
# COMPACT_ATOMS: atom_id res chain seq x y z
N GLU A 1 3.45 -1.41 -15.70
CA GLU A 1 3.72 -2.17 -14.48
C GLU A 1 4.03 -1.23 -13.31
N ARG A 2 3.90 -1.71 -12.08
CA ARG A 2 4.13 -0.89 -10.88
C ARG A 2 5.27 -1.47 -10.06
N VAL A 3 6.08 -0.58 -9.50
CA VAL A 3 7.28 -0.93 -8.75
C VAL A 3 7.20 -0.38 -7.33
N LEU A 4 7.52 -1.22 -6.34
CA LEU A 4 7.75 -0.80 -4.97
C LEU A 4 9.24 -0.85 -4.67
N VAL A 5 9.79 0.23 -4.09
CA VAL A 5 11.20 0.28 -3.65
C VAL A 5 11.23 0.54 -2.15
N THR A 6 11.88 -0.35 -1.40
CA THR A 6 12.03 -0.19 0.05
C THR A 6 13.43 0.29 0.41
N THR A 7 13.49 1.38 1.18
CA THR A 7 14.71 1.98 1.73
C THR A 7 14.76 1.83 3.26
N LEU A 8 15.88 2.19 3.87
CA LEU A 8 16.05 2.15 5.33
C LEU A 8 15.72 3.47 6.01
N THR A 9 15.89 4.59 5.32
CA THR A 9 15.73 5.92 5.90
C THR A 9 14.90 6.85 5.01
N LYS A 10 14.35 7.90 5.60
CA LYS A 10 13.61 8.94 4.89
C LYS A 10 14.51 9.66 3.87
N ALA A 11 15.72 10.02 4.28
CA ALA A 11 16.68 10.68 3.40
C ALA A 11 16.97 9.82 2.14
N MET A 12 17.22 8.51 2.31
CA MET A 12 17.42 7.61 1.15
C MET A 12 16.19 7.56 0.24
N ALA A 13 14.98 7.58 0.79
CA ALA A 13 13.77 7.58 -0.03
C ALA A 13 13.63 8.88 -0.84
N GLU A 14 13.90 10.02 -0.20
CA GLU A 14 13.88 11.34 -0.84
C GLU A 14 14.97 11.47 -1.93
N ASP A 15 16.21 11.11 -1.59
CA ASP A 15 17.35 11.17 -2.52
C ASP A 15 17.12 10.27 -3.75
N LEU A 16 16.64 9.03 -3.53
CA LEU A 16 16.35 8.12 -4.61
C LEU A 16 15.20 8.63 -5.49
N THR A 17 14.17 9.23 -4.89
CA THR A 17 13.06 9.82 -5.64
C THR A 17 13.57 10.93 -6.54
N HIS A 18 14.34 11.88 -6.02
CA HIS A 18 14.95 12.94 -6.83
C HIS A 18 15.88 12.42 -7.93
N TYR A 19 16.65 11.38 -7.61
CA TYR A 19 17.51 10.74 -8.61
C TYR A 19 16.69 10.15 -9.77
N LEU A 20 15.63 9.42 -9.48
CA LEU A 20 14.77 8.80 -10.48
C LEU A 20 13.97 9.84 -11.29
N GLU A 21 13.51 10.92 -10.66
CA GLU A 21 12.88 12.05 -11.35
C GLU A 21 13.82 12.67 -12.40
N GLY A 22 15.13 12.74 -12.12
CA GLY A 22 16.14 13.20 -13.06
C GLY A 22 16.30 12.33 -14.32
N PHE A 23 15.73 11.13 -14.33
CA PHE A 23 15.66 10.21 -15.47
C PHE A 23 14.25 10.09 -16.06
N ASP A 24 13.38 11.07 -15.81
CA ASP A 24 11.98 11.09 -16.27
C ASP A 24 11.14 9.88 -15.78
N VAL A 25 11.55 9.23 -14.69
CA VAL A 25 10.76 8.17 -14.07
C VAL A 25 9.64 8.80 -13.24
N LYS A 26 8.40 8.39 -13.49
CA LYS A 26 7.26 8.82 -12.69
C LYS A 26 7.30 8.13 -11.33
N VAL A 27 7.81 8.82 -10.33
CA VAL A 27 8.07 8.29 -9.00
C VAL A 27 7.44 9.17 -7.90
N ARG A 28 7.01 8.54 -6.83
CA ARG A 28 6.65 9.21 -5.57
C ARG A 28 7.29 8.49 -4.39
N TYR A 29 7.48 9.19 -3.28
CA TYR A 29 7.91 8.58 -2.04
C TYR A 29 6.81 8.63 -0.97
N MET A 30 6.87 7.69 -0.02
CA MET A 30 5.94 7.59 1.08
C MET A 30 6.67 7.29 2.38
N HIS A 31 6.40 8.05 3.44
CA HIS A 31 6.94 7.88 4.78
C HIS A 31 5.86 8.00 5.87
N HIS A 32 6.25 7.83 7.13
CA HIS A 32 5.32 7.78 8.26
C HIS A 32 4.63 9.12 8.60
N ASP A 33 5.19 10.26 8.17
CA ASP A 33 4.64 11.59 8.42
C ASP A 33 3.50 11.97 7.44
N ILE A 34 3.32 11.19 6.38
CA ILE A 34 2.23 11.41 5.41
C ILE A 34 0.90 11.04 6.07
N ASP A 35 -0.07 11.93 5.97
CA ASP A 35 -1.38 11.71 6.56
C ASP A 35 -2.15 10.58 5.84
N THR A 36 -3.20 10.08 6.48
CA THR A 36 -3.96 8.92 5.99
C THR A 36 -4.62 9.20 4.64
N ILE A 37 -5.07 10.42 4.39
CA ILE A 37 -5.75 10.79 3.13
C ILE A 37 -4.73 10.81 1.99
N GLU A 38 -3.62 11.54 2.19
CA GLU A 38 -2.56 11.65 1.20
C GLU A 38 -1.98 10.25 0.87
N ARG A 39 -1.84 9.39 1.88
CA ARG A 39 -1.41 8.01 1.70
C ARG A 39 -2.38 7.22 0.81
N MET A 40 -3.70 7.35 1.03
CA MET A 40 -4.71 6.70 0.19
C MET A 40 -4.68 7.23 -1.24
N GLU A 41 -4.47 8.54 -1.43
CA GLU A 41 -4.30 9.15 -2.75
C GLU A 41 -3.07 8.62 -3.48
N ILE A 42 -1.93 8.54 -2.81
CA ILE A 42 -0.69 7.97 -3.37
C ILE A 42 -0.92 6.52 -3.83
N ILE A 43 -1.56 5.69 -3.01
CA ILE A 43 -1.84 4.29 -3.35
C ILE A 43 -2.80 4.19 -4.53
N ARG A 44 -3.88 4.99 -4.55
CA ARG A 44 -4.82 5.07 -5.66
C ARG A 44 -4.12 5.47 -6.94
N ASP A 45 -3.32 6.52 -6.90
CA ASP A 45 -2.63 7.07 -8.07
C ASP A 45 -1.60 6.07 -8.64
N LEU A 46 -0.89 5.32 -7.76
CA LEU A 46 -0.04 4.22 -8.18
C LEU A 46 -0.84 3.14 -8.92
N ARG A 47 -1.98 2.74 -8.38
CA ARG A 47 -2.85 1.73 -9.00
C ARG A 47 -3.43 2.20 -10.33
N LEU A 48 -3.83 3.47 -10.43
CA LEU A 48 -4.34 4.07 -11.66
C LEU A 48 -3.24 4.31 -12.72
N GLY A 49 -1.97 4.34 -12.30
CA GLY A 49 -0.85 4.57 -13.20
C GLY A 49 -0.50 6.01 -13.47
N GLU A 50 -0.88 6.89 -12.58
CA GLU A 50 -0.44 8.29 -12.61
C GLU A 50 1.09 8.37 -12.42
N PHE A 51 1.65 7.42 -11.67
CA PHE A 51 3.08 7.20 -11.54
C PHE A 51 3.39 5.69 -11.45
N ASP A 52 4.66 5.31 -11.65
CA ASP A 52 5.06 3.91 -11.84
C ASP A 52 5.84 3.35 -10.65
N VAL A 53 6.56 4.20 -9.92
CA VAL A 53 7.46 3.78 -8.84
C VAL A 53 7.07 4.43 -7.52
N LEU A 54 6.85 3.62 -6.50
CA LEU A 54 6.64 4.08 -5.12
C LEU A 54 7.85 3.71 -4.27
N VAL A 55 8.53 4.72 -3.74
CA VAL A 55 9.67 4.57 -2.83
C VAL A 55 9.19 4.78 -1.39
N GLY A 56 9.64 3.94 -0.45
CA GLY A 56 9.28 4.15 0.95
C GLY A 56 10.08 3.33 1.94
N ILE A 57 10.05 3.74 3.22
CA ILE A 57 10.82 3.09 4.29
C ILE A 57 10.18 1.78 4.72
N ASN A 58 8.93 1.82 5.07
CA ASN A 58 8.18 0.67 5.59
C ASN A 58 6.85 0.55 4.84
N LEU A 59 6.95 0.07 3.60
CA LEU A 59 5.77 -0.22 2.77
C LEU A 59 5.04 -1.49 3.23
N LEU A 60 5.44 -2.05 4.41
CA LEU A 60 4.90 -3.28 4.96
C LEU A 60 3.63 -3.07 5.80
N ARG A 61 3.26 -1.82 6.10
CA ARG A 61 2.09 -1.56 6.94
C ARG A 61 0.87 -2.32 6.40
N GLU A 62 0.15 -2.92 7.29
CA GLU A 62 -1.10 -3.62 7.02
C GLU A 62 -2.02 -2.77 6.14
N GLY A 63 -2.63 -3.36 5.13
CA GLY A 63 -3.55 -2.65 4.24
C GLY A 63 -3.03 -2.34 2.83
N LEU A 64 -1.73 -2.43 2.55
CA LEU A 64 -1.22 -2.30 1.18
C LEU A 64 -1.51 -3.56 0.36
N ASP A 65 -2.61 -3.54 -0.35
CA ASP A 65 -3.01 -4.57 -1.30
C ASP A 65 -3.02 -4.00 -2.73
N ILE A 66 -1.88 -4.09 -3.42
CA ILE A 66 -1.65 -3.51 -4.74
C ILE A 66 -1.30 -4.65 -5.71
N PRO A 67 -2.29 -5.32 -6.30
CA PRO A 67 -2.05 -6.44 -7.22
C PRO A 67 -1.35 -6.02 -8.51
N GLU A 68 -1.34 -4.75 -8.84
CA GLU A 68 -0.67 -4.20 -10.01
C GLU A 68 0.86 -4.15 -9.88
N VAL A 69 1.40 -4.39 -8.67
CA VAL A 69 2.85 -4.41 -8.43
C VAL A 69 3.45 -5.67 -9.03
N SER A 70 4.35 -5.48 -9.99
CA SER A 70 5.11 -6.55 -10.64
C SER A 70 6.55 -6.66 -10.13
N LEU A 71 7.12 -5.58 -9.59
CA LEU A 71 8.49 -5.58 -9.07
C LEU A 71 8.55 -4.99 -7.66
N VAL A 72 9.26 -5.67 -6.78
CA VAL A 72 9.64 -5.16 -5.46
C VAL A 72 11.16 -5.12 -5.37
N ALA A 73 11.71 -3.92 -5.20
CA ALA A 73 13.14 -3.70 -5.01
C ALA A 73 13.45 -3.42 -3.53
N ILE A 74 14.33 -4.20 -2.94
CA ILE A 74 14.74 -4.05 -1.53
C ILE A 74 16.18 -3.57 -1.51
N LEU A 75 16.39 -2.29 -1.18
CA LEU A 75 17.73 -1.71 -1.06
C LEU A 75 18.33 -2.05 0.30
N ASP A 76 19.66 -2.17 0.35
CA ASP A 76 20.39 -2.52 1.57
C ASP A 76 19.77 -3.72 2.31
N ALA A 77 19.49 -4.78 1.57
CA ALA A 77 18.83 -5.97 2.10
C ALA A 77 19.71 -6.72 3.14
N ASP A 78 21.02 -6.50 3.10
CA ASP A 78 22.03 -7.05 4.02
C ASP A 78 22.22 -6.23 5.31
N LYS A 79 21.62 -5.05 5.42
CA LYS A 79 21.68 -4.24 6.65
C LYS A 79 20.71 -4.79 7.68
N GLU A 80 21.15 -5.83 8.41
CA GLU A 80 20.32 -6.51 9.40
C GLU A 80 19.72 -5.55 10.43
N GLY A 81 18.45 -5.76 10.75
CA GLY A 81 17.68 -4.96 11.68
C GLY A 81 16.19 -5.23 11.55
N PHE A 82 15.37 -4.47 12.26
CA PHE A 82 13.92 -4.68 12.29
C PHE A 82 13.29 -4.69 10.86
N LEU A 83 13.73 -3.78 9.98
CA LEU A 83 13.22 -3.66 8.61
C LEU A 83 13.78 -4.71 7.63
N ARG A 84 14.79 -5.45 8.02
CA ARG A 84 15.46 -6.48 7.21
C ARG A 84 15.55 -7.82 7.95
N SER A 85 14.74 -8.03 8.97
CA SER A 85 14.54 -9.32 9.59
C SER A 85 13.90 -10.31 8.62
N GLU A 86 14.07 -11.61 8.85
CA GLU A 86 13.42 -12.67 8.07
C GLU A 86 11.92 -12.39 7.84
N THR A 87 11.18 -12.12 8.91
CA THR A 87 9.74 -11.83 8.84
C THR A 87 9.44 -10.61 7.97
N SER A 88 10.22 -9.55 8.12
CA SER A 88 10.06 -8.31 7.35
C SER A 88 10.32 -8.54 5.86
N LEU A 89 11.38 -9.29 5.54
CA LEU A 89 11.72 -9.65 4.16
C LEU A 89 10.63 -10.52 3.53
N VAL A 90 10.15 -11.57 4.22
CA VAL A 90 9.06 -12.43 3.72
C VAL A 90 7.79 -11.62 3.47
N GLN A 91 7.43 -10.69 4.34
CA GLN A 91 6.26 -9.82 4.14
C GLN A 91 6.44 -8.89 2.93
N THR A 92 7.64 -8.33 2.74
CA THR A 92 7.96 -7.46 1.60
C THR A 92 7.89 -8.24 0.29
N ILE A 93 8.50 -9.42 0.24
CA ILE A 93 8.45 -10.34 -0.90
C ILE A 93 6.99 -10.66 -1.26
N GLY A 94 6.16 -10.90 -0.25
CA GLY A 94 4.74 -11.21 -0.42
C GLY A 94 3.93 -10.11 -1.11
N ARG A 95 4.43 -8.89 -1.24
CA ARG A 95 3.75 -7.82 -2.00
C ARG A 95 3.75 -8.06 -3.50
N ALA A 96 4.77 -8.73 -4.04
CA ALA A 96 4.79 -9.13 -5.45
C ALA A 96 3.97 -10.39 -5.75
N ALA A 97 3.60 -11.16 -4.73
CA ALA A 97 2.97 -12.49 -4.90
C ALA A 97 1.54 -12.48 -5.47
N ARG A 98 0.91 -11.29 -5.63
CA ARG A 98 -0.42 -11.14 -6.24
C ARG A 98 -0.40 -10.93 -7.74
N ASN A 99 0.77 -10.69 -8.29
CA ASN A 99 1.01 -10.54 -9.72
C ASN A 99 1.61 -11.84 -10.25
N GLU A 100 1.10 -12.37 -11.36
CA GLU A 100 1.64 -13.60 -11.98
C GLU A 100 3.07 -13.43 -12.48
N HIS A 101 3.48 -12.21 -12.78
CA HIS A 101 4.84 -11.82 -13.17
C HIS A 101 5.63 -11.18 -12.01
N GLY A 102 5.14 -11.39 -10.77
CA GLY A 102 5.74 -10.77 -9.59
C GLY A 102 7.20 -11.17 -9.38
N GLU A 103 8.09 -10.18 -9.34
CA GLU A 103 9.53 -10.34 -9.14
C GLU A 103 10.02 -9.54 -7.93
N VAL A 104 11.06 -10.04 -7.26
CA VAL A 104 11.70 -9.35 -6.13
C VAL A 104 13.19 -9.32 -6.34
N ILE A 105 13.79 -8.13 -6.26
CA ILE A 105 15.23 -7.92 -6.33
C ILE A 105 15.72 -7.40 -4.98
N MET A 106 16.65 -8.11 -4.37
CA MET A 106 17.35 -7.68 -3.16
C MET A 106 18.74 -7.16 -3.52
N TYR A 107 18.96 -5.86 -3.27
CA TYR A 107 20.27 -5.23 -3.45
C TYR A 107 21.06 -5.37 -2.15
N ALA A 108 22.20 -6.05 -2.21
CA ALA A 108 23.01 -6.38 -1.05
C ALA A 108 24.45 -6.66 -1.47
N ASP A 109 25.43 -6.35 -0.61
CA ASP A 109 26.82 -6.70 -0.81
C ASP A 109 27.10 -8.17 -0.45
N SER A 110 26.30 -8.72 0.48
CA SER A 110 26.40 -10.10 0.93
C SER A 110 25.04 -10.66 1.35
N VAL A 111 24.90 -11.98 1.23
CA VAL A 111 23.69 -12.67 1.70
C VAL A 111 23.78 -12.88 3.21
N THR A 112 22.84 -12.31 3.95
CA THR A 112 22.74 -12.47 5.41
C THR A 112 21.88 -13.69 5.77
N PRO A 113 21.99 -14.20 7.03
CA PRO A 113 21.13 -15.29 7.49
C PRO A 113 19.64 -15.00 7.38
N SER A 114 19.23 -13.73 7.59
CA SER A 114 17.83 -13.30 7.43
C SER A 114 17.38 -13.36 5.97
N MET A 115 18.24 -12.94 5.03
CA MET A 115 17.98 -13.05 3.60
C MET A 115 17.88 -14.52 3.16
N GLU A 116 18.84 -15.35 3.56
CA GLU A 116 18.86 -16.77 3.20
C GLU A 116 17.59 -17.49 3.64
N LYS A 117 17.15 -17.27 4.89
CA LYS A 117 15.91 -17.83 5.41
C LYS A 117 14.69 -17.34 4.65
N ALA A 118 14.61 -16.03 4.37
CA ALA A 118 13.48 -15.45 3.63
C ALA A 118 13.41 -15.99 2.19
N ILE A 119 14.54 -16.13 1.51
CA ILE A 119 14.62 -16.70 0.17
C ILE A 119 14.21 -18.19 0.20
N THR A 120 14.79 -18.96 1.09
CA THR A 120 14.50 -20.40 1.23
C THR A 120 13.01 -20.63 1.50
N GLU A 121 12.43 -19.89 2.44
CA GLU A 121 11.00 -20.02 2.76
C GLU A 121 10.11 -19.60 1.58
N THR A 122 10.48 -18.57 0.84
CA THR A 122 9.74 -18.12 -0.34
C THR A 122 9.78 -19.17 -1.45
N VAL A 123 10.96 -19.72 -1.74
CA VAL A 123 11.14 -20.80 -2.74
C VAL A 123 10.31 -22.02 -2.33
N ARG A 124 10.42 -22.47 -1.08
CA ARG A 124 9.63 -23.59 -0.56
C ARG A 124 8.13 -23.40 -0.75
N ARG A 125 7.61 -22.21 -0.44
CA ARG A 125 6.17 -21.91 -0.62
C ARG A 125 5.78 -21.94 -2.10
N ARG A 126 6.63 -21.40 -2.97
CA ARG A 126 6.41 -21.37 -4.41
C ARG A 126 6.35 -22.79 -4.99
N GLU A 127 7.28 -23.64 -4.65
CA GLU A 127 7.32 -25.05 -5.09
C GLU A 127 6.06 -25.82 -4.68
N ILE A 128 5.60 -25.65 -3.42
CA ILE A 128 4.36 -26.28 -2.93
C ILE A 128 3.16 -25.78 -3.73
N GLN A 129 3.10 -24.48 -3.98
CA GLN A 129 2.00 -23.88 -4.74
C GLN A 129 2.00 -24.33 -6.21
N GLU A 130 3.16 -24.38 -6.85
CA GLU A 130 3.30 -24.84 -8.23
C GLU A 130 2.90 -26.31 -8.37
N LYS A 131 3.32 -27.14 -7.44
CA LYS A 131 2.91 -28.56 -7.41
C LYS A 131 1.40 -28.69 -7.28
N TYR A 132 0.81 -27.98 -6.32
CA TYR A 132 -0.63 -27.98 -6.13
C TYR A 132 -1.38 -27.49 -7.39
N ASN A 133 -0.93 -26.39 -7.99
CA ASN A 133 -1.53 -25.85 -9.21
C ASN A 133 -1.47 -26.84 -10.36
N THR A 134 -0.35 -27.51 -10.55
CA THR A 134 -0.14 -28.50 -11.60
C THR A 134 -1.04 -29.72 -11.40
N GLU A 135 -1.15 -30.23 -10.17
CA GLU A 135 -2.01 -31.38 -9.83
C GLU A 135 -3.51 -31.08 -10.04
N HIS A 136 -3.91 -29.82 -9.87
CA HIS A 136 -5.31 -29.38 -9.99
C HIS A 136 -5.64 -28.65 -11.29
N GLY A 137 -4.69 -28.55 -12.23
CA GLY A 137 -4.88 -27.84 -13.51
C GLY A 137 -5.14 -26.34 -13.35
N ILE A 138 -4.63 -25.72 -12.29
CA ILE A 138 -4.80 -24.29 -11.99
C ILE A 138 -3.71 -23.50 -12.70
N THR A 139 -4.11 -22.55 -13.54
CA THR A 139 -3.19 -21.55 -14.09
C THR A 139 -3.27 -20.28 -13.25
N PRO A 140 -2.15 -19.86 -12.59
CA PRO A 140 -2.12 -18.61 -11.87
C PRO A 140 -2.51 -17.42 -12.74
N LYS A 141 -3.22 -16.46 -12.16
CA LYS A 141 -3.58 -15.20 -12.81
C LYS A 141 -3.42 -14.05 -11.84
N THR A 142 -3.00 -12.92 -12.36
CA THR A 142 -2.93 -11.67 -11.59
C THR A 142 -4.31 -11.33 -11.01
N ILE A 143 -4.36 -11.03 -9.73
CA ILE A 143 -5.59 -10.60 -9.06
C ILE A 143 -6.00 -9.24 -9.63
N LYS A 144 -7.24 -9.15 -10.12
CA LYS A 144 -7.84 -7.87 -10.52
C LYS A 144 -8.73 -7.37 -9.40
N LYS A 145 -8.45 -6.19 -8.89
CA LYS A 145 -9.24 -5.52 -7.86
C LYS A 145 -9.63 -4.14 -8.36
N ASP A 146 -10.92 -3.80 -8.29
CA ASP A 146 -11.37 -2.48 -8.70
C ASP A 146 -10.70 -1.39 -7.84
N VAL A 147 -10.30 -0.32 -8.50
CA VAL A 147 -9.83 0.88 -7.82
C VAL A 147 -11.08 1.69 -7.50
N HIS A 148 -11.58 1.54 -6.26
CA HIS A 148 -12.67 2.40 -5.83
C HIS A 148 -12.17 3.84 -5.83
N GLN A 149 -12.89 4.72 -6.52
CA GLN A 149 -12.68 6.15 -6.36
C GLN A 149 -12.93 6.44 -4.88
N ILE A 150 -11.88 6.83 -4.17
CA ILE A 150 -12.07 7.53 -2.91
C ILE A 150 -12.94 8.70 -3.32
N ILE A 151 -14.19 8.71 -2.82
CA ILE A 151 -15.08 9.83 -3.06
C ILE A 151 -14.21 11.05 -2.86
N GLU A 152 -14.20 11.95 -3.84
CA GLU A 152 -13.49 13.23 -3.73
C GLU A 152 -13.97 13.87 -2.44
N ILE A 153 -13.29 13.52 -1.36
CA ILE A 153 -13.45 14.21 -0.09
C ILE A 153 -12.85 15.55 -0.41
N THR A 154 -13.74 16.39 -0.88
CA THR A 154 -13.54 17.82 -1.09
C THR A 154 -12.54 18.26 -0.04
N SER A 155 -11.42 18.78 -0.49
CA SER A 155 -10.31 19.29 0.33
C SER A 155 -10.79 19.76 1.70
N LYS A 156 -10.04 19.49 2.75
CA LYS A 156 -10.33 19.89 4.14
C LYS A 156 -11.03 21.28 4.24
N GLU A 157 -10.64 22.21 3.39
CA GLU A 157 -11.21 23.55 3.30
C GLU A 157 -12.69 23.59 2.88
N LYS A 158 -13.15 22.70 2.01
CA LYS A 158 -14.57 22.66 1.61
C LYS A 158 -15.44 21.93 2.62
N LEU A 159 -14.90 20.98 3.38
CA LEU A 159 -15.61 20.28 4.45
C LEU A 159 -15.73 21.14 5.72
N ASP A 160 -14.66 21.82 6.13
CA ASP A 160 -14.68 22.72 7.29
C ASP A 160 -15.62 23.93 7.05
N GLY A 161 -15.65 24.45 5.83
CA GLY A 161 -16.58 25.51 5.44
C GLY A 161 -18.06 25.06 5.45
N LYS A 162 -18.35 23.83 5.01
CA LYS A 162 -19.71 23.26 5.01
C LYS A 162 -20.15 22.77 6.39
N LYS A 163 -19.25 22.20 7.21
CA LYS A 163 -19.57 21.71 8.56
C LYS A 163 -20.15 22.78 9.48
N LYS A 164 -19.75 24.05 9.31
CA LYS A 164 -20.22 25.17 10.15
C LYS A 164 -21.67 25.61 9.88
N HIS A 165 -22.27 25.23 8.76
CA HIS A 165 -23.58 25.69 8.32
C HIS A 165 -24.60 24.57 8.04
N LEU A 166 -24.30 23.30 8.34
CA LEU A 166 -25.22 22.19 8.12
C LEU A 166 -26.39 22.24 9.11
N SER A 167 -27.62 22.16 8.59
CA SER A 167 -28.79 21.91 9.41
C SER A 167 -28.74 20.53 10.09
N LYS A 168 -29.48 20.34 11.18
CA LYS A 168 -29.57 19.05 11.86
C LYS A 168 -29.96 17.90 10.92
N LYS A 169 -30.84 18.17 9.96
CA LYS A 169 -31.35 17.18 9.01
C LYS A 169 -30.28 16.81 7.96
N GLU A 170 -29.55 17.76 7.43
CA GLU A 170 -28.45 17.53 6.49
C GLU A 170 -27.30 16.77 7.15
N ARG A 171 -26.98 17.11 8.40
CA ARG A 171 -25.98 16.40 9.20
C ARG A 171 -26.34 14.91 9.40
N GLN A 172 -27.61 14.61 9.71
CA GLN A 172 -28.06 13.22 9.86
C GLN A 172 -28.02 12.44 8.55
N LEU A 173 -28.36 13.05 7.42
CA LEU A 173 -28.26 12.43 6.10
C LEU A 173 -26.80 12.10 5.77
N MET A 174 -25.90 13.06 5.97
CA MET A 174 -24.47 12.87 5.74
C MET A 174 -23.88 11.76 6.63
N ILE A 175 -24.24 11.69 7.91
CA ILE A 175 -23.85 10.60 8.81
C ILE A 175 -24.35 9.24 8.30
N ALA A 176 -25.58 9.17 7.79
CA ALA A 176 -26.13 7.93 7.26
C ALA A 176 -25.38 7.45 5.99
N GLU A 177 -25.04 8.36 5.09
CA GLU A 177 -24.25 8.09 3.89
C GLU A 177 -22.85 7.59 4.26
N LEU A 178 -22.11 8.36 5.08
CA LEU A 178 -20.78 7.97 5.54
C LEU A 178 -20.77 6.63 6.29
N THR A 179 -21.84 6.35 7.06
CA THR A 179 -21.95 5.06 7.78
C THR A 179 -22.13 3.89 6.79
N LYS A 180 -22.86 4.10 5.70
CA LYS A 180 -23.05 3.09 4.66
C LYS A 180 -21.70 2.82 3.97
N GLU A 181 -21.01 3.86 3.55
CA GLU A 181 -19.70 3.76 2.91
C GLU A 181 -18.66 3.11 3.83
N MET A 182 -18.61 3.48 5.09
CA MET A 182 -17.73 2.86 6.09
C MET A 182 -17.95 1.34 6.17
N LYS A 183 -19.21 0.90 6.15
CA LYS A 183 -19.53 -0.53 6.19
C LYS A 183 -19.14 -1.25 4.89
N GLU A 184 -19.27 -0.58 3.76
CA GLU A 184 -18.85 -1.12 2.46
C GLU A 184 -17.33 -1.22 2.38
N ALA A 185 -16.59 -0.19 2.79
CA ALA A 185 -15.14 -0.20 2.90
C ALA A 185 -14.64 -1.33 3.82
N ALA A 186 -15.29 -1.52 4.98
CA ALA A 186 -14.95 -2.61 5.90
C ALA A 186 -15.17 -4.01 5.28
N LYS A 187 -16.25 -4.21 4.51
CA LYS A 187 -16.49 -5.47 3.78
C LYS A 187 -15.44 -5.75 2.72
N LEU A 188 -14.90 -4.70 2.09
CA LEU A 188 -13.85 -4.78 1.10
C LEU A 188 -12.44 -4.88 1.72
N LEU A 189 -12.37 -4.97 3.07
CA LEU A 189 -11.12 -5.02 3.85
C LEU A 189 -10.27 -3.75 3.72
N GLU A 190 -10.90 -2.62 3.37
CA GLU A 190 -10.26 -1.29 3.29
C GLU A 190 -10.29 -0.61 4.67
N PHE A 191 -9.57 -1.19 5.62
CA PHE A 191 -9.66 -0.79 7.03
C PHE A 191 -9.20 0.64 7.30
N GLU A 192 -8.23 1.15 6.55
CA GLU A 192 -7.77 2.55 6.67
C GLU A 192 -8.87 3.52 6.22
N HIS A 193 -9.52 3.24 5.10
CA HIS A 193 -10.65 4.02 4.62
C HIS A 193 -11.83 3.94 5.60
N ALA A 194 -12.18 2.75 6.09
CA ALA A 194 -13.24 2.59 7.07
C ALA A 194 -12.94 3.34 8.38
N ALA A 195 -11.69 3.35 8.84
CA ALA A 195 -11.26 4.12 10.01
C ALA A 195 -11.39 5.62 9.79
N TYR A 196 -10.98 6.13 8.63
CA TYR A 196 -11.14 7.53 8.27
C TYR A 196 -12.61 7.96 8.27
N LEU A 197 -13.50 7.18 7.64
CA LEU A 197 -14.94 7.47 7.61
C LEU A 197 -15.56 7.44 9.01
N ARG A 198 -15.12 6.52 9.88
CA ARG A 198 -15.52 6.49 11.29
C ARG A 198 -15.16 7.79 12.01
N ASP A 199 -13.94 8.29 11.80
CA ASP A 199 -13.47 9.50 12.46
C ASP A 199 -14.23 10.74 11.96
N GLN A 200 -14.60 10.78 10.68
CA GLN A 200 -15.49 11.82 10.12
C GLN A 200 -16.90 11.77 10.72
N ILE A 201 -17.46 10.58 10.92
CA ILE A 201 -18.77 10.40 11.56
C ILE A 201 -18.71 10.91 13.02
N ALA A 202 -17.67 10.53 13.78
CA ALA A 202 -17.48 10.96 15.16
C ALA A 202 -17.40 12.50 15.28
N GLU A 203 -16.72 13.15 14.35
CA GLU A 203 -16.61 14.59 14.28
C GLU A 203 -17.95 15.27 13.96
N LEU A 204 -18.74 14.71 13.03
CA LEU A 204 -20.09 15.16 12.72
C LEU A 204 -21.07 14.92 13.87
N GLU A 205 -20.90 13.87 14.67
CA GLU A 205 -21.69 13.59 15.86
C GLU A 205 -21.33 14.50 17.05
N GLY A 206 -20.20 15.20 16.99
CA GLY A 206 -19.69 16.02 18.09
C GLY A 206 -19.11 15.21 19.24
N LYS A 207 -18.76 13.96 19.00
CA LYS A 207 -18.00 13.11 19.93
C LYS A 207 -16.51 13.36 19.73
N LYS A 208 -15.88 14.01 20.71
CA LYS A 208 -14.42 14.09 20.83
C LYS A 208 -13.88 12.87 21.54
#